data_2dc26868984dd058f12499c9cb3f5e10
#
_entry.id   2dc26868984dd058f12499c9cb3f5e10
#
_cell.length_a   1.000
_cell.length_b   1.000
_cell.length_c   1.000
_cell.angle_alpha   90.00
_cell.angle_beta   90.00
_cell.angle_gamma   90.00
#
_symmetry.space_group_name_H-M   'P 1'
#
loop_
_entity.id
_entity.type
_entity.pdbx_description
1 polymer ?
#
loop_
_entity_poly.entity_id
_entity_poly.type
_entity_poly.pdbx_seq_one_letter_code
_entity_poly.pdbx_strand_id
1 'polypeptide(L)'
;MKTVTVLGGYGTFGSRISSALTRHPDTSVRVVGRDPGEGGDFAGRIGADFRCGDVADGVSLRRAIEGSHIVIHAAGPFQEHDYRVAEMCVECGSHYLDLADARLFVAGISRLDEPARRRGLFVSSGVSSVPAITHAMIGALSPEFASIDEIHGALSPGNQNPRGAATIGAILTYVGRPIPLWQGGRWIPRPGWGDARRLDFPSPVGRRRVHNCDVPDLELFPKSWGASTVRFHAGVELSIINYALSGFAWLRKFIAMDRLHEHAGLFLRLSLLLSRFGTKNGSLAVWLRGTGHDGAPLERRIAIVTNDDGPATPSSAS
;
A
#
# COMPACT_ATOMS: atom_id res chain seq x y z
N MET A 1 20.80 19.79 -9.04
CA MET A 1 19.50 19.09 -9.10
C MET A 1 19.71 17.61 -8.85
N LYS A 2 18.86 16.99 -8.03
CA LYS A 2 18.88 15.55 -7.76
C LYS A 2 17.90 14.84 -8.69
N THR A 3 18.34 13.81 -9.39
CA THR A 3 17.45 13.03 -10.26
C THR A 3 16.64 12.04 -9.43
N VAL A 4 15.33 12.14 -9.52
CA VAL A 4 14.38 11.18 -8.95
C VAL A 4 13.73 10.39 -10.08
N THR A 5 13.96 9.09 -10.10
CA THR A 5 13.40 8.19 -11.10
C THR A 5 12.15 7.50 -10.54
N VAL A 6 11.04 7.56 -11.26
CA VAL A 6 9.77 6.92 -10.88
C VAL A 6 9.49 5.77 -11.86
N LEU A 7 9.66 4.52 -11.38
CA LEU A 7 9.32 3.31 -12.13
C LEU A 7 7.80 3.11 -12.11
N GLY A 8 7.18 2.96 -13.27
CA GLY A 8 5.71 3.02 -13.41
C GLY A 8 5.18 4.45 -13.27
N GLY A 9 6.00 5.46 -13.65
CA GLY A 9 5.79 6.86 -13.34
C GLY A 9 4.60 7.53 -14.03
N TYR A 10 3.94 6.89 -14.99
CA TYR A 10 2.67 7.33 -15.59
C TYR A 10 1.47 6.45 -15.20
N GLY A 11 1.67 5.43 -14.34
CA GLY A 11 0.60 4.61 -13.77
C GLY A 11 -0.27 5.36 -12.75
N THR A 12 -1.25 4.66 -12.17
CA THR A 12 -2.27 5.24 -11.27
C THR A 12 -1.69 6.06 -10.11
N PHE A 13 -0.64 5.57 -9.45
CA PHE A 13 0.03 6.27 -8.34
C PHE A 13 1.28 7.00 -8.82
N GLY A 14 2.05 6.39 -9.73
CA GLY A 14 3.28 6.98 -10.25
C GLY A 14 3.07 8.33 -10.92
N SER A 15 1.97 8.53 -11.66
CA SER A 15 1.65 9.81 -12.30
C SER A 15 1.45 10.96 -11.31
N ARG A 16 0.86 10.67 -10.15
CA ARG A 16 0.66 11.66 -9.08
C ARG A 16 1.98 12.02 -8.42
N ILE A 17 2.80 11.01 -8.12
CA ILE A 17 4.13 11.18 -7.54
C ILE A 17 5.00 11.98 -8.51
N SER A 18 5.07 11.59 -9.79
CA SER A 18 5.84 12.29 -10.80
C SER A 18 5.42 13.76 -10.92
N SER A 19 4.10 14.02 -11.02
CA SER A 19 3.56 15.38 -11.09
C SER A 19 3.79 16.21 -9.83
N ALA A 20 3.80 15.60 -8.65
CA ALA A 20 4.11 16.31 -7.41
C ALA A 20 5.58 16.68 -7.33
N LEU A 21 6.47 15.75 -7.71
CA LEU A 21 7.91 15.95 -7.66
C LEU A 21 8.41 17.03 -8.64
N THR A 22 7.78 17.21 -9.80
CA THR A 22 8.17 18.28 -10.75
C THR A 22 7.96 19.69 -10.21
N ARG A 23 7.19 19.85 -9.13
CA ARG A 23 7.00 21.16 -8.46
C ARG A 23 8.17 21.56 -7.55
N HIS A 24 9.10 20.66 -7.27
CA HIS A 24 10.24 20.92 -6.42
C HIS A 24 11.43 21.40 -7.26
N PRO A 25 11.95 22.62 -7.04
CA PRO A 25 12.93 23.26 -7.91
C PRO A 25 14.27 22.52 -7.98
N ASP A 26 14.64 21.79 -6.93
CA ASP A 26 15.91 21.07 -6.84
C ASP A 26 15.85 19.64 -7.38
N THR A 27 14.70 19.24 -7.94
CA THR A 27 14.44 17.88 -8.40
C THR A 27 14.29 17.81 -9.91
N SER A 28 15.02 16.88 -10.54
CA SER A 28 14.79 16.45 -11.92
C SER A 28 14.05 15.13 -11.91
N VAL A 29 12.86 15.08 -12.50
CA VAL A 29 12.03 13.88 -12.51
C VAL A 29 12.26 13.09 -13.80
N ARG A 30 12.49 11.78 -13.62
CA ARG A 30 12.54 10.81 -14.72
C ARG A 30 11.41 9.82 -14.58
N VAL A 31 10.52 9.82 -15.55
CA VAL A 31 9.41 8.87 -15.68
C VAL A 31 9.90 7.63 -16.41
N VAL A 32 9.66 6.45 -15.86
CA VAL A 32 10.05 5.17 -16.49
C VAL A 32 8.84 4.26 -16.63
N GLY A 33 8.72 3.63 -17.79
CA GLY A 33 7.72 2.63 -18.09
C GLY A 33 7.90 2.00 -19.46
N ARG A 34 7.06 1.03 -19.82
CA ARG A 34 7.23 0.17 -20.99
C ARG A 34 6.73 0.78 -22.29
N ASP A 35 5.72 1.65 -22.22
CA ASP A 35 5.13 2.27 -23.41
C ASP A 35 5.76 3.64 -23.66
N PRO A 36 6.54 3.80 -24.75
CA PRO A 36 7.20 5.07 -25.04
C PRO A 36 6.24 6.18 -25.49
N GLY A 37 5.08 5.83 -26.08
CA GLY A 37 4.07 6.80 -26.50
C GLY A 37 3.36 7.39 -25.29
N GLU A 38 2.69 6.55 -24.49
CA GLU A 38 1.96 7.00 -23.30
C GLU A 38 2.89 7.68 -22.29
N GLY A 39 4.07 7.07 -22.03
CA GLY A 39 5.03 7.59 -21.07
C GLY A 39 5.69 8.88 -21.52
N GLY A 40 6.05 9.00 -22.81
CA GLY A 40 6.61 10.20 -23.38
C GLY A 40 5.63 11.38 -23.36
N ASP A 41 4.38 11.14 -23.75
CA ASP A 41 3.33 12.15 -23.73
C ASP A 41 3.05 12.63 -22.29
N PHE A 42 3.00 11.70 -21.34
CA PHE A 42 2.83 12.07 -19.93
C PHE A 42 3.99 12.89 -19.40
N ALA A 43 5.23 12.45 -19.62
CA ALA A 43 6.43 13.14 -19.15
C ALA A 43 6.53 14.55 -19.76
N GLY A 44 6.25 14.69 -21.07
CA GLY A 44 6.21 15.99 -21.74
C GLY A 44 5.20 16.96 -21.13
N ARG A 45 4.00 16.48 -20.77
CA ARG A 45 2.97 17.33 -20.11
C ARG A 45 3.38 17.86 -18.75
N ILE A 46 4.17 17.11 -17.99
CA ILE A 46 4.59 17.52 -16.63
C ILE A 46 6.00 18.14 -16.58
N GLY A 47 6.69 18.26 -17.72
CA GLY A 47 8.04 18.78 -17.77
C GLY A 47 9.10 17.84 -17.20
N ALA A 48 8.89 16.51 -17.30
CA ALA A 48 9.79 15.46 -16.85
C ALA A 48 10.53 14.81 -18.02
N ASP A 49 11.65 14.12 -17.72
CA ASP A 49 12.34 13.24 -18.67
C ASP A 49 11.63 11.87 -18.74
N PHE A 50 11.64 11.23 -19.91
CA PHE A 50 11.12 9.88 -20.08
C PHE A 50 12.23 8.91 -20.50
N ARG A 51 12.22 7.72 -19.87
CA ARG A 51 13.02 6.57 -20.32
C ARG A 51 12.14 5.33 -20.44
N CYS A 52 12.25 4.67 -21.59
CA CYS A 52 11.64 3.35 -21.75
C CYS A 52 12.41 2.35 -20.89
N GLY A 53 11.70 1.57 -20.07
CA GLY A 53 12.30 0.58 -19.18
C GLY A 53 11.30 -0.45 -18.66
N ASP A 54 11.76 -1.70 -18.54
CA ASP A 54 11.02 -2.80 -17.95
C ASP A 54 11.73 -3.28 -16.69
N VAL A 55 11.01 -3.32 -15.57
CA VAL A 55 11.52 -3.82 -14.29
C VAL A 55 11.84 -5.32 -14.31
N ALA A 56 11.28 -6.06 -15.26
CA ALA A 56 11.57 -7.48 -15.45
C ALA A 56 12.88 -7.74 -16.24
N ASP A 57 13.35 -6.76 -17.02
CA ASP A 57 14.61 -6.83 -17.78
C ASP A 57 15.73 -6.07 -17.06
N GLY A 58 16.72 -6.80 -16.53
CA GLY A 58 17.81 -6.23 -15.75
C GLY A 58 18.66 -5.22 -16.52
N VAL A 59 18.87 -5.38 -17.84
CA VAL A 59 19.65 -4.45 -18.67
C VAL A 59 18.87 -3.15 -18.86
N SER A 60 17.60 -3.25 -19.19
CA SER A 60 16.69 -2.12 -19.34
C SER A 60 16.52 -1.36 -18.03
N LEU A 61 16.32 -2.09 -16.92
CA LEU A 61 16.20 -1.52 -15.58
C LEU A 61 17.45 -0.73 -15.20
N ARG A 62 18.66 -1.31 -15.34
CA ARG A 62 19.92 -0.64 -15.01
C ARG A 62 20.06 0.68 -15.77
N ARG A 63 19.82 0.67 -17.09
CA ARG A 63 19.86 1.89 -17.91
C ARG A 63 18.84 2.93 -17.44
N ALA A 64 17.66 2.50 -17.02
CA ALA A 64 16.60 3.40 -16.59
C ALA A 64 16.95 4.12 -15.29
N ILE A 65 17.59 3.42 -14.32
CA ILE A 65 17.88 3.97 -12.99
C ILE A 65 19.28 4.59 -12.85
N GLU A 66 20.18 4.33 -13.79
CA GLU A 66 21.55 4.84 -13.73
C GLU A 66 21.58 6.37 -13.61
N GLY A 67 22.41 6.88 -12.69
CA GLY A 67 22.53 8.31 -12.39
C GLY A 67 21.37 8.87 -11.55
N SER A 68 20.47 8.02 -11.04
CA SER A 68 19.42 8.46 -10.13
C SER A 68 19.97 8.67 -8.72
N HIS A 69 19.52 9.73 -8.06
CA HIS A 69 19.74 9.91 -6.62
C HIS A 69 18.76 9.04 -5.81
N ILE A 70 17.49 9.04 -6.21
CA ILE A 70 16.42 8.22 -5.60
C ILE A 70 15.65 7.53 -6.72
N VAL A 71 15.29 6.27 -6.48
CA VAL A 71 14.36 5.51 -7.31
C VAL A 71 13.09 5.23 -6.49
N ILE A 72 11.94 5.63 -7.03
CA ILE A 72 10.62 5.34 -6.47
C ILE A 72 9.96 4.28 -7.35
N HIS A 73 9.73 3.10 -6.76
CA HIS A 73 9.14 1.96 -7.46
C HIS A 73 7.63 1.93 -7.25
N ALA A 74 6.88 2.40 -8.26
CA ALA A 74 5.42 2.42 -8.29
C ALA A 74 4.82 1.41 -9.30
N ALA A 75 5.63 0.53 -9.88
CA ALA A 75 5.22 -0.47 -10.86
C ALA A 75 4.84 -1.79 -10.18
N GLY A 76 3.66 -1.84 -9.56
CA GLY A 76 3.10 -3.09 -9.00
C GLY A 76 2.40 -3.95 -10.05
N PRO A 77 1.81 -5.11 -9.64
CA PRO A 77 1.60 -5.59 -8.27
C PRO A 77 2.85 -6.22 -7.65
N PHE A 78 3.05 -6.00 -6.34
CA PHE A 78 4.26 -6.44 -5.63
C PHE A 78 4.19 -7.87 -5.08
N GLN A 79 3.04 -8.54 -5.18
CA GLN A 79 2.81 -9.87 -4.62
C GLN A 79 3.70 -10.97 -5.25
N GLU A 80 4.17 -10.73 -6.47
CA GLU A 80 5.02 -11.65 -7.23
C GLU A 80 6.42 -11.08 -7.51
N HIS A 81 6.73 -9.89 -6.99
CA HIS A 81 8.03 -9.26 -7.18
C HIS A 81 9.08 -9.85 -6.24
N ASP A 82 10.30 -9.95 -6.75
CA ASP A 82 11.52 -10.14 -5.97
C ASP A 82 12.19 -8.78 -5.67
N TYR A 83 13.36 -8.80 -5.05
CA TYR A 83 14.07 -7.58 -4.67
C TYR A 83 15.04 -7.04 -5.72
N ARG A 84 15.02 -7.58 -6.97
CA ARG A 84 15.96 -7.20 -8.04
C ARG A 84 16.02 -5.70 -8.30
N VAL A 85 14.88 -4.99 -8.20
CA VAL A 85 14.84 -3.53 -8.40
C VAL A 85 15.59 -2.82 -7.26
N ALA A 86 15.31 -3.20 -6.02
CA ALA A 86 15.96 -2.62 -4.85
C ALA A 86 17.46 -2.96 -4.81
N GLU A 87 17.83 -4.20 -5.13
CA GLU A 87 19.21 -4.67 -5.26
C GLU A 87 19.97 -3.86 -6.33
N MET A 88 19.37 -3.69 -7.52
CA MET A 88 19.93 -2.89 -8.59
C MET A 88 20.12 -1.43 -8.18
N CYS A 89 19.19 -0.85 -7.41
CA CYS A 89 19.34 0.50 -6.89
C CYS A 89 20.55 0.62 -5.97
N VAL A 90 20.72 -0.35 -5.05
CA VAL A 90 21.88 -0.40 -4.17
C VAL A 90 23.18 -0.53 -4.98
N GLU A 91 23.22 -1.38 -6.00
CA GLU A 91 24.37 -1.52 -6.90
C GLU A 91 24.71 -0.25 -7.66
N CYS A 92 23.67 0.49 -8.12
CA CYS A 92 23.84 1.75 -8.84
C CYS A 92 24.11 2.97 -7.94
N GLY A 93 24.12 2.79 -6.60
CA GLY A 93 24.35 3.88 -5.66
C GLY A 93 23.14 4.83 -5.50
N SER A 94 21.93 4.31 -5.71
CA SER A 94 20.67 5.06 -5.59
C SER A 94 19.92 4.68 -4.33
N HIS A 95 19.29 5.66 -3.67
CA HIS A 95 18.29 5.39 -2.63
C HIS A 95 17.07 4.72 -3.27
N TYR A 96 16.38 3.86 -2.50
CA TYR A 96 15.22 3.12 -2.96
C TYR A 96 14.01 3.30 -2.06
N LEU A 97 12.86 3.58 -2.69
CA LEU A 97 11.55 3.61 -2.06
C LEU A 97 10.56 2.82 -2.94
N ASP A 98 9.60 2.12 -2.32
CA ASP A 98 8.49 1.53 -3.07
C ASP A 98 7.13 1.75 -2.39
N LEU A 99 6.07 1.51 -3.15
CA LEU A 99 4.68 1.61 -2.70
C LEU A 99 4.07 0.24 -2.40
N ALA A 100 4.89 -0.76 -2.08
CA ALA A 100 4.44 -2.12 -1.90
C ALA A 100 3.42 -2.25 -0.77
N ASP A 101 2.39 -3.04 -1.02
CA ASP A 101 1.38 -3.50 -0.07
C ASP A 101 1.45 -5.01 0.19
N ALA A 102 2.37 -5.70 -0.49
CA ALA A 102 2.61 -7.12 -0.35
C ALA A 102 3.36 -7.41 0.95
N ARG A 103 2.67 -8.03 1.90
CA ARG A 103 3.13 -8.24 3.28
C ARG A 103 4.55 -8.81 3.39
N LEU A 104 4.81 -9.94 2.72
CA LEU A 104 6.11 -10.61 2.81
C LEU A 104 7.21 -9.87 2.04
N PHE A 105 6.86 -9.18 0.96
CA PHE A 105 7.79 -8.34 0.23
C PHE A 105 8.27 -7.18 1.11
N VAL A 106 7.34 -6.45 1.72
CA VAL A 106 7.69 -5.33 2.62
C VAL A 106 8.50 -5.80 3.82
N ALA A 107 8.08 -6.89 4.47
CA ALA A 107 8.80 -7.42 5.64
C ALA A 107 10.21 -7.90 5.32
N GLY A 108 10.44 -8.43 4.12
CA GLY A 108 11.71 -9.00 3.71
C GLY A 108 12.72 -7.99 3.16
N ILE A 109 12.37 -6.72 2.99
CA ILE A 109 13.29 -5.68 2.47
C ILE A 109 14.53 -5.49 3.36
N SER A 110 14.42 -5.82 4.64
CA SER A 110 15.51 -5.73 5.62
C SER A 110 16.76 -6.55 5.24
N ARG A 111 16.65 -7.51 4.33
CA ARG A 111 17.81 -8.21 3.76
C ARG A 111 18.82 -7.28 3.06
N LEU A 112 18.35 -6.11 2.62
CA LEU A 112 19.19 -5.10 1.97
C LEU A 112 19.76 -4.07 2.95
N ASP A 113 19.48 -4.16 4.25
CA ASP A 113 19.93 -3.21 5.26
C ASP A 113 21.45 -3.09 5.28
N GLU A 114 22.16 -4.21 5.41
CA GLU A 114 23.62 -4.21 5.46
C GLU A 114 24.29 -3.76 4.13
N PRO A 115 23.87 -4.25 2.94
CA PRO A 115 24.40 -3.74 1.68
C PRO A 115 24.16 -2.23 1.46
N ALA A 116 22.97 -1.73 1.83
CA ALA A 116 22.61 -0.32 1.71
C ALA A 116 23.42 0.54 2.68
N ARG A 117 23.53 0.13 3.95
CA ARG A 117 24.27 0.85 5.00
C ARG A 117 25.74 1.02 4.63
N ARG A 118 26.41 0.00 4.11
CA ARG A 118 27.81 0.08 3.67
C ARG A 118 28.03 1.14 2.58
N ARG A 119 27.00 1.48 1.82
CA ARG A 119 27.05 2.48 0.75
C ARG A 119 26.44 3.83 1.13
N GLY A 120 26.02 3.99 2.39
CA GLY A 120 25.31 5.20 2.84
C GLY A 120 23.98 5.44 2.15
N LEU A 121 23.29 4.34 1.74
CA LEU A 121 22.04 4.40 1.02
C LEU A 121 20.85 4.13 1.94
N PHE A 122 19.72 4.78 1.65
CA PHE A 122 18.44 4.53 2.28
C PHE A 122 17.60 3.61 1.40
N VAL A 123 17.09 2.54 1.98
CA VAL A 123 16.20 1.57 1.33
C VAL A 123 14.96 1.41 2.19
N SER A 124 13.78 1.69 1.64
CA SER A 124 12.50 1.54 2.35
C SER A 124 11.43 0.97 1.44
N SER A 125 10.63 0.06 2.01
CA SER A 125 9.51 -0.57 1.32
C SER A 125 8.20 -0.27 2.03
N GLY A 126 7.11 -0.22 1.26
CA GLY A 126 5.78 0.07 1.79
C GLY A 126 5.56 1.54 2.14
N VAL A 127 6.20 2.47 1.43
CA VAL A 127 6.04 3.92 1.63
C VAL A 127 4.70 4.36 1.03
N SER A 128 3.61 3.91 1.66
CA SER A 128 2.23 4.16 1.22
C SER A 128 1.29 4.31 2.43
N SER A 129 -0.02 4.28 2.20
CA SER A 129 -1.02 4.35 3.29
C SER A 129 -0.78 3.28 4.36
N VAL A 130 -0.38 2.10 3.92
CA VAL A 130 -0.14 0.90 4.72
C VAL A 130 1.18 0.29 4.24
N PRO A 131 2.24 0.22 5.04
CA PRO A 131 2.30 0.48 6.48
C PRO A 131 2.81 1.87 6.89
N ALA A 132 3.30 2.74 5.98
CA ALA A 132 4.04 3.93 6.40
C ALA A 132 3.16 4.94 7.16
N ILE A 133 1.97 5.28 6.64
CA ILE A 133 1.07 6.23 7.31
C ILE A 133 0.48 5.62 8.58
N THR A 134 0.07 4.35 8.56
CA THR A 134 -0.42 3.68 9.78
C THR A 134 0.64 3.64 10.86
N HIS A 135 1.91 3.40 10.53
CA HIS A 135 3.02 3.46 11.47
C HIS A 135 3.20 4.86 12.06
N ALA A 136 3.15 5.90 11.22
CA ALA A 136 3.23 7.29 11.69
C ALA A 136 2.05 7.66 12.59
N MET A 137 0.83 7.18 12.28
CA MET A 137 -0.36 7.40 13.13
C MET A 137 -0.19 6.74 14.50
N ILE A 138 0.37 5.53 14.57
CA ILE A 138 0.68 4.87 15.83
C ILE A 138 1.75 5.64 16.58
N GLY A 139 2.83 6.07 15.89
CA GLY A 139 3.91 6.85 16.47
C GLY A 139 3.43 8.17 17.10
N ALA A 140 2.42 8.81 16.51
CA ALA A 140 1.82 10.03 17.08
C ALA A 140 1.06 9.78 18.40
N LEU A 141 0.51 8.59 18.59
CA LEU A 141 -0.24 8.24 19.80
C LEU A 141 0.59 7.47 20.84
N SER A 142 1.63 6.76 20.39
CA SER A 142 2.42 5.86 21.25
C SER A 142 3.03 6.53 22.50
N PRO A 143 3.41 7.83 22.50
CA PRO A 143 3.92 8.47 23.70
C PRO A 143 2.94 8.55 24.87
N GLU A 144 1.64 8.32 24.63
CA GLU A 144 0.65 8.28 25.71
C GLU A 144 0.58 6.92 26.44
N PHE A 145 1.20 5.88 25.86
CA PHE A 145 1.13 4.51 26.35
C PHE A 145 2.44 4.08 27.03
N ALA A 146 2.32 3.41 28.17
CA ALA A 146 3.40 2.63 28.76
C ALA A 146 3.58 1.30 28.01
N SER A 147 2.47 0.67 27.56
CA SER A 147 2.48 -0.50 26.67
C SER A 147 1.28 -0.47 25.72
N ILE A 148 1.49 -0.93 24.50
CA ILE A 148 0.42 -1.11 23.50
C ILE A 148 0.13 -2.61 23.37
N ASP A 149 -1.06 -3.03 23.74
CA ASP A 149 -1.44 -4.44 23.72
C ASP A 149 -2.17 -4.84 22.43
N GLU A 150 -3.01 -3.94 21.90
CA GLU A 150 -3.79 -4.18 20.69
C GLU A 150 -3.69 -2.99 19.72
N ILE A 151 -3.41 -3.31 18.46
CA ILE A 151 -3.43 -2.38 17.33
C ILE A 151 -4.49 -2.84 16.34
N HIS A 152 -5.42 -1.96 15.99
CA HIS A 152 -6.44 -2.23 15.01
C HIS A 152 -6.42 -1.14 13.94
N GLY A 153 -5.93 -1.47 12.75
CA GLY A 153 -5.98 -0.61 11.55
C GLY A 153 -7.24 -0.88 10.74
N ALA A 154 -7.78 0.14 10.08
CA ALA A 154 -8.85 -0.04 9.12
C ALA A 154 -8.83 1.00 8.00
N LEU A 155 -9.14 0.55 6.78
CA LEU A 155 -9.17 1.35 5.58
C LEU A 155 -10.50 1.19 4.85
N SER A 156 -11.12 2.30 4.46
CA SER A 156 -12.31 2.29 3.61
C SER A 156 -12.25 3.42 2.57
N PRO A 157 -11.88 3.12 1.32
CA PRO A 157 -11.91 4.11 0.23
C PRO A 157 -13.34 4.43 -0.20
N GLY A 158 -13.52 5.63 -0.74
CA GLY A 158 -14.71 6.00 -1.49
C GLY A 158 -14.77 5.26 -2.83
N ASN A 159 -15.97 4.95 -3.30
CA ASN A 159 -16.13 4.18 -4.54
C ASN A 159 -15.74 4.95 -5.81
N GLN A 160 -15.73 6.28 -5.75
CA GLN A 160 -15.32 7.14 -6.87
C GLN A 160 -13.81 7.38 -6.92
N ASN A 161 -13.05 6.87 -5.93
CA ASN A 161 -11.60 7.03 -5.92
C ASN A 161 -10.94 6.20 -7.03
N PRO A 162 -9.85 6.71 -7.62
CA PRO A 162 -9.05 5.97 -8.58
C PRO A 162 -8.55 4.66 -8.00
N ARG A 163 -8.62 3.61 -8.81
CA ARG A 163 -8.13 2.28 -8.46
C ARG A 163 -7.51 1.63 -9.68
N GLY A 164 -6.41 0.92 -9.47
CA GLY A 164 -5.72 0.19 -10.54
C GLY A 164 -5.97 -1.31 -10.48
N ALA A 165 -5.64 -2.00 -11.58
CA ALA A 165 -5.68 -3.46 -11.64
C ALA A 165 -4.79 -4.10 -10.57
N ALA A 166 -3.65 -3.49 -10.24
CA ALA A 166 -2.74 -3.96 -9.19
C ALA A 166 -3.43 -4.05 -7.82
N THR A 167 -4.17 -3.00 -7.41
CA THR A 167 -4.91 -3.00 -6.13
C THR A 167 -5.99 -4.08 -6.09
N ILE A 168 -6.74 -4.25 -7.18
CA ILE A 168 -7.76 -5.32 -7.28
C ILE A 168 -7.10 -6.68 -7.27
N GLY A 169 -6.01 -6.85 -8.02
CA GLY A 169 -5.21 -8.08 -8.04
C GLY A 169 -4.73 -8.47 -6.64
N ALA A 170 -4.18 -7.52 -5.88
CA ALA A 170 -3.75 -7.73 -4.50
C ALA A 170 -4.87 -8.29 -3.62
N ILE A 171 -6.08 -7.70 -3.67
CA ILE A 171 -7.25 -8.20 -2.93
C ILE A 171 -7.61 -9.63 -3.36
N LEU A 172 -7.62 -9.90 -4.65
CA LEU A 172 -8.00 -11.20 -5.21
C LEU A 172 -6.99 -12.32 -4.87
N THR A 173 -5.75 -12.00 -4.50
CA THR A 173 -4.76 -12.99 -4.05
C THR A 173 -5.19 -13.66 -2.75
N TYR A 174 -5.77 -12.92 -1.80
CA TYR A 174 -6.08 -13.42 -0.46
C TYR A 174 -7.57 -13.61 -0.17
N VAL A 175 -8.51 -13.08 -0.98
CA VAL A 175 -9.96 -13.29 -0.77
C VAL A 175 -10.26 -14.79 -0.64
N GLY A 176 -10.80 -15.21 0.50
CA GLY A 176 -11.16 -16.60 0.82
C GLY A 176 -9.97 -17.52 1.15
N ARG A 177 -8.72 -17.08 1.02
CA ARG A 177 -7.54 -17.83 1.47
C ARG A 177 -7.24 -17.55 2.94
N PRO A 178 -6.66 -18.50 3.69
CA PRO A 178 -6.21 -18.22 5.05
C PRO A 178 -5.07 -17.18 5.03
N ILE A 179 -5.23 -16.13 5.81
CA ILE A 179 -4.18 -15.16 6.12
C ILE A 179 -3.82 -15.30 7.61
N PRO A 180 -2.53 -15.28 7.97
CA PRO A 180 -2.12 -15.35 9.37
C PRO A 180 -2.34 -13.99 10.03
N LEU A 181 -3.18 -13.93 11.08
CA LEU A 181 -3.38 -12.77 11.94
C LEU A 181 -2.62 -12.95 13.25
N TRP A 182 -2.02 -11.89 13.77
CA TRP A 182 -1.35 -11.89 15.06
C TRP A 182 -2.34 -11.63 16.18
N GLN A 183 -2.64 -12.63 16.99
CA GLN A 183 -3.65 -12.55 18.07
C GLN A 183 -3.14 -13.26 19.33
N GLY A 184 -3.09 -12.53 20.44
CA GLY A 184 -2.64 -13.07 21.71
C GLY A 184 -1.22 -13.63 21.67
N GLY A 185 -0.29 -12.96 20.97
CA GLY A 185 1.11 -13.36 20.86
C GLY A 185 1.37 -14.56 19.94
N ARG A 186 0.44 -14.93 19.07
CA ARG A 186 0.57 -16.07 18.15
C ARG A 186 -0.11 -15.82 16.81
N TRP A 187 0.40 -16.48 15.77
CA TRP A 187 -0.21 -16.47 14.44
C TRP A 187 -1.41 -17.41 14.38
N ILE A 188 -2.57 -16.86 13.99
CA ILE A 188 -3.83 -17.61 13.84
C ILE A 188 -4.34 -17.41 12.42
N PRO A 189 -4.51 -18.50 11.63
CA PRO A 189 -5.05 -18.38 10.28
C PRO A 189 -6.54 -17.98 10.33
N ARG A 190 -6.90 -16.98 9.53
CA ARG A 190 -8.29 -16.53 9.34
C ARG A 190 -8.56 -16.32 7.85
N PRO A 191 -9.79 -16.52 7.38
CA PRO A 191 -10.08 -16.27 5.96
C PRO A 191 -9.90 -14.80 5.62
N GLY A 192 -9.14 -14.53 4.58
CA GLY A 192 -9.05 -13.21 3.96
C GLY A 192 -10.41 -12.79 3.41
N TRP A 193 -10.79 -11.54 3.56
CA TRP A 193 -12.14 -11.01 3.31
C TRP A 193 -13.23 -11.70 4.17
N GLY A 194 -12.83 -12.41 5.21
CA GLY A 194 -13.71 -12.96 6.25
C GLY A 194 -13.90 -12.00 7.43
N ASP A 195 -14.51 -12.49 8.49
CA ASP A 195 -14.74 -11.77 9.76
C ASP A 195 -15.32 -10.35 9.55
N ALA A 196 -16.46 -10.30 8.87
CA ALA A 196 -17.11 -9.04 8.53
C ALA A 196 -17.50 -8.25 9.78
N ARG A 197 -17.07 -7.00 9.85
CA ARG A 197 -17.37 -6.06 10.93
C ARG A 197 -17.98 -4.77 10.39
N ARG A 198 -18.64 -4.03 11.26
CA ARG A 198 -19.05 -2.65 10.99
C ARG A 198 -18.24 -1.74 11.86
N LEU A 199 -17.52 -0.81 11.24
CA LEU A 199 -16.73 0.19 11.92
C LEU A 199 -17.27 1.58 11.63
N ASP A 200 -17.23 2.45 12.63
CA ASP A 200 -17.64 3.83 12.50
C ASP A 200 -16.40 4.69 12.22
N PHE A 201 -16.30 5.19 10.99
CA PHE A 201 -15.27 6.14 10.58
C PHE A 201 -15.78 7.58 10.83
N PRO A 202 -14.89 8.57 10.93
CA PRO A 202 -15.32 9.97 11.06
C PRO A 202 -16.18 10.42 9.87
N SER A 203 -17.04 11.43 10.13
CA SER A 203 -17.77 12.11 9.06
C SER A 203 -16.80 12.70 8.03
N PRO A 204 -17.12 12.65 6.73
CA PRO A 204 -18.36 12.21 6.09
C PRO A 204 -18.40 10.71 5.73
N VAL A 205 -17.40 9.90 6.08
CA VAL A 205 -17.32 8.49 5.69
C VAL A 205 -18.39 7.64 6.39
N GLY A 206 -18.56 7.83 7.72
CA GLY A 206 -19.58 7.15 8.50
C GLY A 206 -19.34 5.65 8.66
N ARG A 207 -20.43 4.91 8.80
CA ARG A 207 -20.39 3.46 9.10
C ARG A 207 -20.12 2.64 7.86
N ARG A 208 -19.06 1.80 7.91
CA ARG A 208 -18.62 0.95 6.79
C ARG A 208 -18.55 -0.52 7.22
N ARG A 209 -18.84 -1.41 6.27
CA ARG A 209 -18.58 -2.83 6.40
C ARG A 209 -17.15 -3.11 5.96
N VAL A 210 -16.38 -3.78 6.83
CA VAL A 210 -14.97 -4.10 6.62
C VAL A 210 -14.71 -5.58 6.88
N HIS A 211 -13.61 -6.10 6.36
CA HIS A 211 -13.22 -7.49 6.38
C HIS A 211 -11.73 -7.64 6.64
N ASN A 212 -11.28 -8.81 7.10
CA ASN A 212 -9.85 -9.10 7.25
C ASN A 212 -9.09 -8.83 5.94
N CYS A 213 -8.01 -8.09 6.05
CA CYS A 213 -7.16 -7.70 4.93
C CYS A 213 -5.72 -8.14 5.22
N ASP A 214 -5.04 -8.69 4.20
CA ASP A 214 -3.63 -9.06 4.30
C ASP A 214 -2.76 -7.86 3.95
N VAL A 215 -2.06 -7.31 4.94
CA VAL A 215 -1.28 -6.08 4.83
C VAL A 215 0.03 -6.19 5.61
N PRO A 216 1.06 -5.39 5.25
CA PRO A 216 2.35 -5.39 5.94
C PRO A 216 2.28 -5.13 7.44
N ASP A 217 1.34 -4.32 7.91
CA ASP A 217 1.12 -3.98 9.33
C ASP A 217 1.02 -5.23 10.22
N LEU A 218 0.37 -6.29 9.72
CA LEU A 218 0.24 -7.54 10.44
C LEU A 218 1.58 -8.20 10.75
N GLU A 219 2.61 -8.01 9.91
CA GLU A 219 3.94 -8.57 10.11
C GLU A 219 4.87 -7.63 10.89
N LEU A 220 4.74 -6.33 10.64
CA LEU A 220 5.66 -5.33 11.15
C LEU A 220 5.30 -4.89 12.58
N PHE A 221 4.03 -4.64 12.87
CA PHE A 221 3.61 -4.00 14.11
C PHE A 221 3.79 -4.86 15.37
N PRO A 222 3.66 -6.20 15.34
CA PRO A 222 4.04 -7.02 16.49
C PRO A 222 5.48 -6.78 16.93
N LYS A 223 6.40 -6.62 15.96
CA LYS A 223 7.82 -6.40 16.23
C LYS A 223 8.13 -4.95 16.61
N SER A 224 7.51 -3.99 15.90
CA SER A 224 7.82 -2.57 16.08
C SER A 224 7.23 -1.99 17.37
N TRP A 225 6.07 -2.48 17.79
CA TRP A 225 5.31 -1.91 18.90
C TRP A 225 5.11 -2.87 20.07
N GLY A 226 5.55 -4.12 19.97
CA GLY A 226 5.39 -5.14 21.02
C GLY A 226 3.95 -5.58 21.25
N ALA A 227 3.02 -5.21 20.39
CA ALA A 227 1.61 -5.51 20.55
C ALA A 227 1.32 -7.01 20.51
N SER A 228 0.55 -7.52 21.46
CA SER A 228 0.13 -8.92 21.51
C SER A 228 -0.93 -9.25 20.46
N THR A 229 -1.65 -8.25 19.97
CA THR A 229 -2.71 -8.41 18.96
C THR A 229 -2.62 -7.30 17.92
N VAL A 230 -2.55 -7.68 16.65
CA VAL A 230 -2.58 -6.76 15.51
C VAL A 230 -3.65 -7.24 14.53
N ARG A 231 -4.58 -6.35 14.18
CA ARG A 231 -5.66 -6.59 13.22
C ARG A 231 -5.67 -5.49 12.18
N PHE A 232 -6.01 -5.87 10.96
CA PHE A 232 -6.28 -4.90 9.90
C PHE A 232 -7.52 -5.31 9.12
N HIS A 233 -8.40 -4.32 8.89
CA HIS A 233 -9.63 -4.53 8.13
C HIS A 233 -9.71 -3.56 6.96
N ALA A 234 -10.20 -4.02 5.84
CA ALA A 234 -10.52 -3.18 4.69
C ALA A 234 -11.95 -3.42 4.21
N GLY A 235 -12.55 -2.40 3.65
CA GLY A 235 -13.87 -2.50 3.06
C GLY A 235 -14.08 -1.43 2.01
N VAL A 236 -14.86 -1.76 0.97
CA VAL A 236 -15.26 -0.80 -0.06
C VAL A 236 -16.56 -0.12 0.35
N GLU A 237 -16.82 1.08 -0.19
CA GLU A 237 -18.00 1.86 0.15
C GLU A 237 -19.30 1.15 -0.20
N LEU A 238 -19.40 0.57 -1.41
CA LEU A 238 -20.62 -0.07 -1.87
C LEU A 238 -20.79 -1.47 -1.26
N SER A 239 -21.88 -1.64 -0.50
CA SER A 239 -22.19 -2.92 0.17
C SER A 239 -22.29 -4.09 -0.81
N ILE A 240 -22.81 -3.86 -2.02
CA ILE A 240 -22.94 -4.90 -3.05
C ILE A 240 -21.59 -5.52 -3.41
N ILE A 241 -20.53 -4.70 -3.51
CA ILE A 241 -19.17 -5.19 -3.81
C ILE A 241 -18.64 -6.00 -2.62
N ASN A 242 -18.86 -5.54 -1.38
CA ASN A 242 -18.47 -6.28 -0.19
C ASN A 242 -19.16 -7.65 -0.12
N TYR A 243 -20.46 -7.73 -0.45
CA TYR A 243 -21.19 -9.00 -0.49
C TYR A 243 -20.70 -9.91 -1.63
N ALA A 244 -20.42 -9.37 -2.80
CA ALA A 244 -19.88 -10.13 -3.93
C ALA A 244 -18.52 -10.76 -3.56
N LEU A 245 -17.59 -9.98 -2.99
CA LEU A 245 -16.30 -10.49 -2.52
C LEU A 245 -16.46 -11.52 -1.40
N SER A 246 -17.41 -11.34 -0.49
CA SER A 246 -17.72 -12.33 0.56
C SER A 246 -18.28 -13.64 -0.04
N GLY A 247 -19.09 -13.52 -1.09
CA GLY A 247 -19.60 -14.68 -1.84
C GLY A 247 -18.46 -15.43 -2.55
N PHE A 248 -17.51 -14.71 -3.16
CA PHE A 248 -16.30 -15.32 -3.73
C PHE A 248 -15.43 -15.98 -2.66
N ALA A 249 -15.25 -15.35 -1.51
CA ALA A 249 -14.51 -15.93 -0.39
C ALA A 249 -15.14 -17.23 0.11
N TRP A 250 -16.47 -17.30 0.13
CA TRP A 250 -17.21 -18.52 0.49
C TRP A 250 -17.10 -19.59 -0.59
N LEU A 251 -17.29 -19.23 -1.87
CA LEU A 251 -17.23 -20.16 -3.01
C LEU A 251 -15.86 -20.82 -3.14
N ARG A 252 -14.80 -20.07 -2.86
CA ARG A 252 -13.42 -20.55 -2.91
C ARG A 252 -13.10 -21.68 -1.93
N LYS A 253 -13.96 -21.93 -0.93
CA LYS A 253 -13.82 -23.09 -0.04
C LYS A 253 -14.15 -24.41 -0.75
N PHE A 254 -14.91 -24.36 -1.85
CA PHE A 254 -15.42 -25.52 -2.57
C PHE A 254 -14.81 -25.68 -3.94
N ILE A 255 -14.30 -24.61 -4.53
CA ILE A 255 -13.74 -24.60 -5.89
C ILE A 255 -12.33 -24.03 -5.82
N ALA A 256 -11.36 -24.77 -6.36
CA ALA A 256 -9.98 -24.28 -6.51
C ALA A 256 -9.97 -23.13 -7.53
N MET A 257 -9.76 -21.91 -7.02
CA MET A 257 -9.67 -20.69 -7.84
C MET A 257 -8.31 -20.02 -7.57
N ASP A 258 -7.22 -20.69 -7.94
CA ASP A 258 -5.86 -20.27 -7.53
C ASP A 258 -5.39 -19.01 -8.25
N ARG A 259 -5.88 -18.77 -9.46
CA ARG A 259 -5.45 -17.67 -10.32
C ARG A 259 -6.47 -16.54 -10.44
N LEU A 260 -7.27 -16.30 -9.41
CA LEU A 260 -8.31 -15.28 -9.48
C LEU A 260 -7.74 -13.87 -9.75
N HIS A 261 -6.53 -13.59 -9.27
CA HIS A 261 -5.83 -12.32 -9.47
C HIS A 261 -5.46 -12.03 -10.93
N GLU A 262 -5.29 -13.07 -11.79
CA GLU A 262 -5.05 -12.90 -13.22
C GLU A 262 -6.24 -12.23 -13.93
N HIS A 263 -7.43 -12.32 -13.35
CA HIS A 263 -8.64 -11.67 -13.86
C HIS A 263 -8.87 -10.27 -13.29
N ALA A 264 -7.87 -9.67 -12.61
CA ALA A 264 -7.98 -8.34 -12.01
C ALA A 264 -8.48 -7.26 -13.00
N GLY A 265 -8.09 -7.35 -14.28
CA GLY A 265 -8.55 -6.44 -15.33
C GLY A 265 -10.06 -6.53 -15.59
N LEU A 266 -10.65 -7.73 -15.54
CA LEU A 266 -12.10 -7.93 -15.66
C LEU A 266 -12.82 -7.33 -14.45
N PHE A 267 -12.34 -7.63 -13.23
CA PHE A 267 -12.91 -7.07 -12.00
C PHE A 267 -12.79 -5.54 -11.94
N LEU A 268 -11.69 -4.98 -12.46
CA LEU A 268 -11.55 -3.53 -12.61
C LEU A 268 -12.65 -2.96 -13.52
N ARG A 269 -12.83 -3.52 -14.73
CA ARG A 269 -13.87 -3.07 -15.67
C ARG A 269 -15.26 -3.13 -15.04
N LEU A 270 -15.61 -4.23 -14.37
CA LEU A 270 -16.89 -4.37 -13.66
C LEU A 270 -17.03 -3.34 -12.53
N SER A 271 -15.95 -3.08 -11.78
CA SER A 271 -15.97 -2.08 -10.71
C SER A 271 -16.13 -0.65 -11.23
N LEU A 272 -15.59 -0.37 -12.44
CA LEU A 272 -15.73 0.93 -13.09
C LEU A 272 -17.18 1.22 -13.54
N LEU A 273 -17.97 0.21 -13.85
CA LEU A 273 -19.42 0.38 -14.13
C LEU A 273 -20.18 0.94 -12.93
N LEU A 274 -19.68 0.65 -11.72
CA LEU A 274 -20.26 1.14 -10.46
C LEU A 274 -19.62 2.44 -9.97
N SER A 275 -18.62 2.99 -10.69
CA SER A 275 -17.86 4.17 -10.24
C SER A 275 -18.71 5.45 -10.09
N ARG A 276 -19.82 5.54 -10.80
CA ARG A 276 -20.79 6.65 -10.69
C ARG A 276 -21.59 6.66 -9.38
N PHE A 277 -21.59 5.55 -8.64
CA PHE A 277 -22.26 5.45 -7.35
C PHE A 277 -21.28 5.68 -6.21
N GLY A 278 -21.79 6.06 -5.04
CA GLY A 278 -20.96 6.35 -3.87
C GLY A 278 -20.32 7.73 -3.92
N THR A 279 -19.22 7.89 -3.20
CA THR A 279 -18.53 9.16 -2.97
C THR A 279 -17.03 9.04 -3.21
N LYS A 280 -16.31 10.16 -3.09
CA LYS A 280 -14.86 10.21 -3.00
C LYS A 280 -14.36 10.11 -1.55
N ASN A 281 -15.25 10.03 -0.57
CA ASN A 281 -14.91 10.05 0.83
C ASN A 281 -14.28 8.72 1.27
N GLY A 282 -13.03 8.76 1.69
CA GLY A 282 -12.29 7.63 2.23
C GLY A 282 -11.73 7.93 3.61
N SER A 283 -11.40 6.88 4.36
CA SER A 283 -10.74 7.02 5.66
C SER A 283 -9.78 5.88 5.93
N LEU A 284 -8.65 6.23 6.54
CA LEU A 284 -7.70 5.35 7.20
C LEU A 284 -7.78 5.66 8.69
N ALA A 285 -7.98 4.65 9.53
CA ALA A 285 -8.11 4.82 10.97
C ALA A 285 -7.31 3.76 11.72
N VAL A 286 -6.78 4.16 12.87
CA VAL A 286 -6.05 3.28 13.79
C VAL A 286 -6.63 3.46 15.19
N TRP A 287 -6.90 2.34 15.86
CA TRP A 287 -7.27 2.26 17.27
C TRP A 287 -6.16 1.54 18.01
N LEU A 288 -5.76 2.09 19.16
CA LEU A 288 -4.78 1.50 20.07
C LEU A 288 -5.44 1.22 21.40
N ARG A 289 -5.14 0.07 21.99
CA ARG A 289 -5.47 -0.28 23.35
C ARG A 289 -4.23 -0.75 24.08
N GLY A 290 -4.11 -0.39 25.32
CA GLY A 290 -2.96 -0.74 26.15
C GLY A 290 -3.07 -0.14 27.55
N THR A 291 -1.91 0.13 28.15
CA THR A 291 -1.81 0.71 29.48
C THR A 291 -1.16 2.09 29.38
N GLY A 292 -1.76 3.08 30.04
CA GLY A 292 -1.21 4.42 30.19
C GLY A 292 -0.06 4.46 31.20
N HIS A 293 0.66 5.59 31.25
CA HIS A 293 1.77 5.78 32.21
C HIS A 293 1.34 5.81 33.69
N ASP A 294 0.05 6.02 33.94
CA ASP A 294 -0.58 5.93 35.27
C ASP A 294 -0.99 4.50 35.67
N GLY A 295 -0.72 3.52 34.79
CA GLY A 295 -1.12 2.12 34.97
C GLY A 295 -2.58 1.81 34.63
N ALA A 296 -3.37 2.81 34.20
CA ALA A 296 -4.77 2.60 33.84
C ALA A 296 -4.92 2.10 32.38
N PRO A 297 -5.99 1.33 32.09
CA PRO A 297 -6.32 0.99 30.71
C PRO A 297 -6.53 2.23 29.86
N LEU A 298 -5.89 2.28 28.69
CA LEU A 298 -5.94 3.39 27.77
C LEU A 298 -6.40 2.94 26.39
N GLU A 299 -7.34 3.68 25.82
CA GLU A 299 -7.74 3.53 24.41
C GLU A 299 -7.60 4.87 23.68
N ARG A 300 -6.99 4.83 22.49
CA ARG A 300 -6.84 5.99 21.63
C ARG A 300 -7.21 5.64 20.19
N ARG A 301 -7.63 6.66 19.47
CA ARG A 301 -7.99 6.57 18.07
C ARG A 301 -7.49 7.77 17.30
N ILE A 302 -6.95 7.53 16.13
CA ILE A 302 -6.62 8.54 15.14
C ILE A 302 -7.16 8.14 13.79
N ALA A 303 -7.59 9.09 12.95
CA ALA A 303 -8.07 8.83 11.62
C ALA A 303 -7.72 9.96 10.66
N ILE A 304 -7.44 9.58 9.42
CA ILE A 304 -7.30 10.48 8.28
C ILE A 304 -8.55 10.31 7.43
N VAL A 305 -9.16 11.42 7.04
CA VAL A 305 -10.32 11.46 6.14
C VAL A 305 -9.93 12.25 4.90
N THR A 306 -10.27 11.70 3.74
CA THR A 306 -10.05 12.34 2.45
C THR A 306 -11.37 12.52 1.72
N ASN A 307 -11.54 13.67 1.05
CA ASN A 307 -12.78 14.03 0.38
C ASN A 307 -12.66 13.96 -1.16
N ASP A 308 -11.42 13.90 -1.69
CA ASP A 308 -11.18 13.92 -3.13
C ASP A 308 -10.67 12.58 -3.66
N ASP A 309 -9.44 12.21 -3.34
CA ASP A 309 -8.81 11.02 -3.91
C ASP A 309 -8.77 9.83 -2.95
N GLY A 310 -9.43 9.94 -1.80
CA GLY A 310 -9.49 8.88 -0.80
C GLY A 310 -8.12 8.44 -0.32
N PRO A 311 -7.88 7.12 -0.18
CA PRO A 311 -6.60 6.59 0.31
C PRO A 311 -5.39 6.87 -0.58
N ALA A 312 -5.62 7.29 -1.83
CA ALA A 312 -4.53 7.71 -2.70
C ALA A 312 -3.93 9.06 -2.28
N THR A 313 -4.69 9.89 -1.57
CA THR A 313 -4.22 11.19 -1.11
C THR A 313 -3.10 11.09 -0.05
N PRO A 314 -3.20 10.24 0.98
CA PRO A 314 -2.11 10.05 1.91
C PRO A 314 -0.83 9.52 1.27
N SER A 315 -0.93 8.61 0.31
CA SER A 315 0.24 8.07 -0.38
C SER A 315 0.86 9.05 -1.40
N SER A 316 0.13 10.06 -1.82
CA SER A 316 0.64 11.12 -2.70
C SER A 316 1.22 12.32 -1.95
N ALA A 317 0.95 12.44 -0.65
CA ALA A 317 1.39 13.53 0.21
C ALA A 317 2.65 13.21 1.03
N SER A 318 3.12 11.95 1.01
CA SER A 318 4.32 11.49 1.73
C SER A 318 5.61 11.50 0.81
#